data_11e2673218db38c7a33ac5e825339800
#
_entry.id   11e2673218db38c7a33ac5e825339800
#
_cell.length_a   1.000
_cell.length_b   1.000
_cell.length_c   1.000
_cell.angle_alpha   90.00
_cell.angle_beta   90.00
_cell.angle_gamma   90.00
#
_symmetry.space_group_name_H-M   'P 1'
#
loop_
_entity.id
_entity.type
_entity.pdbx_description
1 polymer ?
#
loop_
_entity_poly.entity_id
_entity_poly.type
_entity_poly.pdbx_seq_one_letter_code
_entity_poly.pdbx_strand_id
1 'polypeptide(L)'
;YGYIFDPDLTRQGLDVDFRDKLREEIPELPHEKFERFLDEYGLAEKQVESLVRDQEMAEDFEKLAEKHDTDLTASFMTGDLRKVLNYNDKEYSGGLEIEWISYLVGLLEDEEISDRNAEKVLREIVEEPQDPEDIVVEQDLKKAGEDEVDQFIEQAIDDNPDAVDDYNSGDEGAVNFLVGQVMNLSQGKADPKTAREKIIEELE
;
A
#
# COMPACT_ATOMS: atom_id res chain seq x y z
N TYR A 1 -52.34 -2.68 35.07
CA TYR A 1 -51.31 -1.67 35.38
C TYR A 1 -51.38 -0.63 34.28
N GLY A 2 -52.01 0.54 34.54
CA GLY A 2 -52.03 1.65 33.63
C GLY A 2 -50.73 2.46 33.75
N TYR A 3 -50.16 2.89 32.62
CA TYR A 3 -49.09 3.86 32.62
C TYR A 3 -49.64 5.18 33.15
N ILE A 4 -49.13 5.62 34.30
CA ILE A 4 -49.43 6.95 34.82
C ILE A 4 -48.48 7.93 34.10
N PHE A 5 -49.06 8.90 33.39
CA PHE A 5 -48.28 10.00 32.84
C PHE A 5 -47.62 10.79 33.97
N ASP A 6 -46.28 10.87 33.94
CA ASP A 6 -45.55 11.69 34.85
C ASP A 6 -45.87 13.17 34.54
N PRO A 7 -46.45 13.93 35.45
CA PRO A 7 -46.85 15.31 35.19
C PRO A 7 -45.67 16.25 34.93
N ASP A 8 -44.45 15.84 35.30
CA ASP A 8 -43.21 16.63 35.10
C ASP A 8 -42.59 16.38 33.71
N LEU A 9 -43.04 15.38 32.96
CA LEU A 9 -42.58 15.13 31.62
C LEU A 9 -43.49 15.80 30.59
N THR A 10 -43.05 16.91 30.05
CA THR A 10 -43.68 17.55 28.88
C THR A 10 -43.46 16.72 27.64
N ARG A 11 -44.49 16.62 26.78
CA ARG A 11 -44.36 15.98 25.44
C ARG A 11 -43.31 16.79 24.64
N GLN A 12 -42.13 16.21 24.43
CA GLN A 12 -41.21 16.73 23.46
C GLN A 12 -41.61 16.20 22.08
N GLY A 13 -42.32 17.01 21.30
CA GLY A 13 -42.54 16.76 19.88
C GLY A 13 -41.27 17.17 19.12
N LEU A 14 -40.60 16.23 18.49
CA LEU A 14 -39.56 16.59 17.51
C LEU A 14 -40.28 17.25 16.32
N ASP A 15 -39.93 18.50 16.06
CA ASP A 15 -40.40 19.22 14.89
C ASP A 15 -39.95 18.51 13.60
N VAL A 16 -40.82 18.55 12.57
CA VAL A 16 -40.54 17.91 11.26
C VAL A 16 -39.28 18.54 10.66
N ASP A 17 -39.15 19.86 10.75
CA ASP A 17 -37.99 20.60 10.25
C ASP A 17 -36.69 20.21 10.99
N PHE A 18 -36.78 19.92 12.30
CA PHE A 18 -35.64 19.45 13.08
C PHE A 18 -35.21 18.03 12.68
N ARG A 19 -36.16 17.14 12.43
CA ARG A 19 -35.86 15.77 11.98
C ARG A 19 -35.28 15.75 10.57
N ASP A 20 -35.76 16.64 9.69
CA ASP A 20 -35.24 16.71 8.31
C ASP A 20 -33.83 17.28 8.30
N LYS A 21 -33.52 18.28 9.13
CA LYS A 21 -32.14 18.74 9.35
C LYS A 21 -31.21 17.65 9.90
N LEU A 22 -31.67 16.87 10.89
CA LEU A 22 -30.88 15.76 11.41
C LEU A 22 -30.63 14.68 10.36
N ARG A 23 -31.56 14.45 9.43
CA ARG A 23 -31.35 13.51 8.32
C ARG A 23 -30.29 13.98 7.33
N GLU A 24 -30.23 15.30 7.08
CA GLU A 24 -29.19 15.90 6.22
C GLU A 24 -27.80 15.89 6.90
N GLU A 25 -27.76 15.88 8.24
CA GLU A 25 -26.54 15.83 9.03
C GLU A 25 -26.05 14.39 9.32
N ILE A 26 -26.88 13.36 9.07
CA ILE A 26 -26.45 11.96 9.23
C ILE A 26 -25.45 11.62 8.13
N PRO A 27 -24.20 11.25 8.48
CA PRO A 27 -23.24 10.79 7.48
C PRO A 27 -23.72 9.51 6.82
N GLU A 28 -23.17 9.21 5.64
CA GLU A 28 -23.42 7.97 4.94
C GLU A 28 -23.22 6.76 5.87
N LEU A 29 -24.21 5.87 5.88
CA LEU A 29 -24.16 4.70 6.76
C LEU A 29 -23.16 3.64 6.23
N PRO A 30 -22.54 2.85 7.10
CA PRO A 30 -21.54 1.86 6.68
C PRO A 30 -22.03 0.90 5.59
N HIS A 31 -23.30 0.49 5.59
CA HIS A 31 -23.83 -0.39 4.56
C HIS A 31 -24.07 0.34 3.21
N GLU A 32 -24.45 1.61 3.24
CA GLU A 32 -24.59 2.43 2.04
C GLU A 32 -23.21 2.69 1.41
N LYS A 33 -22.22 3.01 2.25
CA LYS A 33 -20.81 3.15 1.84
C LYS A 33 -20.27 1.84 1.28
N PHE A 34 -20.60 0.71 1.86
CA PHE A 34 -20.20 -0.61 1.38
C PHE A 34 -20.75 -0.88 -0.03
N GLU A 35 -22.05 -0.68 -0.26
CA GLU A 35 -22.67 -0.86 -1.58
C GLU A 35 -22.07 0.12 -2.60
N ARG A 36 -21.88 1.38 -2.22
CA ARG A 36 -21.26 2.39 -3.07
C ARG A 36 -19.82 2.05 -3.44
N PHE A 37 -19.01 1.60 -2.51
CA PHE A 37 -17.61 1.21 -2.78
C PHE A 37 -17.51 0.03 -3.74
N LEU A 38 -18.41 -0.94 -3.66
CA LEU A 38 -18.49 -2.03 -4.63
C LEU A 38 -18.82 -1.53 -6.04
N ASP A 39 -19.80 -0.63 -6.14
CA ASP A 39 -20.30 -0.14 -7.43
C ASP A 39 -19.34 0.90 -8.06
N GLU A 40 -18.80 1.81 -7.26
CA GLU A 40 -18.00 2.95 -7.72
C GLU A 40 -16.54 2.56 -8.00
N TYR A 41 -15.94 1.79 -7.10
CA TYR A 41 -14.52 1.43 -7.19
C TYR A 41 -14.28 0.01 -7.74
N GLY A 42 -15.29 -0.83 -7.82
CA GLY A 42 -15.18 -2.20 -8.35
C GLY A 42 -14.33 -3.14 -7.50
N LEU A 43 -14.10 -2.81 -6.25
CA LEU A 43 -13.24 -3.56 -5.32
C LEU A 43 -13.86 -4.90 -4.92
N ALA A 44 -13.02 -5.83 -4.46
CA ALA A 44 -13.50 -7.09 -3.90
C ALA A 44 -14.24 -6.84 -2.55
N GLU A 45 -15.33 -7.60 -2.29
CA GLU A 45 -16.14 -7.48 -1.08
C GLU A 45 -15.32 -7.44 0.20
N LYS A 46 -14.27 -8.27 0.31
CA LYS A 46 -13.39 -8.32 1.48
C LYS A 46 -12.57 -7.04 1.69
N GLN A 47 -12.15 -6.40 0.61
CA GLN A 47 -11.45 -5.12 0.67
C GLN A 47 -12.40 -4.04 1.16
N VAL A 48 -13.59 -3.97 0.57
CA VAL A 48 -14.63 -3.01 0.97
C VAL A 48 -15.03 -3.22 2.43
N GLU A 49 -15.28 -4.47 2.88
CA GLU A 49 -15.57 -4.78 4.28
C GLU A 49 -14.45 -4.30 5.22
N SER A 50 -13.19 -4.48 4.80
CA SER A 50 -12.04 -4.03 5.59
C SER A 50 -11.95 -2.51 5.67
N LEU A 51 -12.22 -1.79 4.57
CA LEU A 51 -12.20 -0.33 4.53
C LEU A 51 -13.34 0.27 5.39
N VAL A 52 -14.59 -0.15 5.15
CA VAL A 52 -15.77 0.46 5.81
C VAL A 52 -15.91 0.09 7.28
N ARG A 53 -15.13 -0.89 7.77
CA ARG A 53 -15.05 -1.24 9.19
C ARG A 53 -14.54 -0.08 10.06
N ASP A 54 -13.70 0.76 9.47
CA ASP A 54 -13.11 1.93 10.09
C ASP A 54 -13.48 3.15 9.25
N GLN A 55 -14.24 4.08 9.86
CA GLN A 55 -14.76 5.24 9.13
C GLN A 55 -13.62 6.12 8.59
N GLU A 56 -12.60 6.37 9.42
CA GLU A 56 -11.48 7.23 9.06
C GLU A 56 -10.65 6.61 7.91
N MET A 57 -10.41 5.29 7.98
CA MET A 57 -9.76 4.56 6.90
C MET A 57 -10.56 4.62 5.58
N ALA A 58 -11.88 4.51 5.64
CA ALA A 58 -12.73 4.62 4.46
C ALA A 58 -12.70 6.03 3.86
N GLU A 59 -12.75 7.07 4.69
CA GLU A 59 -12.68 8.47 4.24
C GLU A 59 -11.32 8.80 3.64
N ASP A 60 -10.24 8.27 4.20
CA ASP A 60 -8.89 8.48 3.68
C ASP A 60 -8.65 7.68 2.39
N PHE A 61 -9.22 6.47 2.30
CA PHE A 61 -9.22 5.72 1.05
C PHE A 61 -9.87 6.51 -0.09
N GLU A 62 -11.03 7.14 0.11
CA GLU A 62 -11.70 7.95 -0.90
C GLU A 62 -10.77 9.08 -1.40
N LYS A 63 -10.12 9.80 -0.48
CA LYS A 63 -9.17 10.88 -0.82
C LYS A 63 -7.93 10.38 -1.58
N LEU A 64 -7.45 9.19 -1.25
CA LEU A 64 -6.30 8.57 -1.91
C LEU A 64 -6.68 8.03 -3.29
N ALA A 65 -7.85 7.42 -3.44
CA ALA A 65 -8.37 6.91 -4.72
C ALA A 65 -8.63 8.01 -5.76
N GLU A 66 -8.77 9.28 -5.33
CA GLU A 66 -8.82 10.44 -6.24
C GLU A 66 -7.45 10.75 -6.89
N LYS A 67 -6.34 10.29 -6.28
CA LYS A 67 -4.97 10.67 -6.66
C LYS A 67 -4.15 9.50 -7.17
N HIS A 68 -4.45 8.31 -6.73
CA HIS A 68 -3.69 7.09 -6.96
C HIS A 68 -4.55 5.99 -7.57
N ASP A 69 -3.90 4.94 -8.06
CA ASP A 69 -4.59 3.73 -8.51
C ASP A 69 -5.43 3.12 -7.38
N THR A 70 -6.69 2.92 -7.69
CA THR A 70 -7.71 2.49 -6.71
C THR A 70 -7.45 1.09 -6.16
N ASP A 71 -7.08 0.14 -7.04
CA ASP A 71 -6.83 -1.25 -6.65
C ASP A 71 -5.55 -1.37 -5.82
N LEU A 72 -4.49 -0.65 -6.21
CA LEU A 72 -3.24 -0.59 -5.46
C LEU A 72 -3.46 0.03 -4.08
N THR A 73 -4.16 1.17 -4.02
CA THR A 73 -4.48 1.85 -2.77
C THR A 73 -5.29 0.96 -1.82
N ALA A 74 -6.35 0.33 -2.34
CA ALA A 74 -7.17 -0.59 -1.55
C ALA A 74 -6.36 -1.78 -1.04
N SER A 75 -5.52 -2.38 -1.88
CA SER A 75 -4.66 -3.51 -1.52
C SER A 75 -3.64 -3.13 -0.46
N PHE A 76 -2.99 -1.99 -0.59
CA PHE A 76 -2.03 -1.47 0.38
C PHE A 76 -2.70 -1.20 1.73
N MET A 77 -3.82 -0.48 1.75
CA MET A 77 -4.52 -0.12 2.99
C MET A 77 -5.12 -1.33 3.71
N THR A 78 -5.78 -2.24 2.97
CA THR A 78 -6.45 -3.41 3.55
C THR A 78 -5.52 -4.58 3.81
N GLY A 79 -4.39 -4.65 3.11
CA GLY A 79 -3.35 -5.67 3.23
C GLY A 79 -2.22 -5.22 4.17
N ASP A 80 -1.25 -4.51 3.63
CA ASP A 80 0.01 -4.22 4.32
C ASP A 80 -0.18 -3.31 5.54
N LEU A 81 -0.91 -2.20 5.38
CA LEU A 81 -1.18 -1.29 6.48
C LEU A 81 -1.97 -1.97 7.59
N ARG A 82 -3.05 -2.67 7.26
CA ARG A 82 -3.87 -3.39 8.25
C ARG A 82 -3.06 -4.48 8.97
N LYS A 83 -2.21 -5.20 8.24
CA LYS A 83 -1.31 -6.21 8.81
C LYS A 83 -0.34 -5.60 9.82
N VAL A 84 0.29 -4.47 9.48
CA VAL A 84 1.24 -3.79 10.38
C VAL A 84 0.55 -3.21 11.60
N LEU A 85 -0.61 -2.59 11.44
CA LEU A 85 -1.42 -2.08 12.56
C LEU A 85 -1.82 -3.20 13.51
N ASN A 86 -2.36 -4.31 12.98
CA ASN A 86 -2.75 -5.47 13.78
C ASN A 86 -1.56 -6.09 14.54
N TYR A 87 -0.39 -6.15 13.90
CA TYR A 87 0.83 -6.67 14.56
C TYR A 87 1.26 -5.82 15.76
N ASN A 88 1.06 -4.51 15.66
CA ASN A 88 1.42 -3.55 16.71
C ASN A 88 0.27 -3.26 17.70
N ASP A 89 -0.87 -3.95 17.59
CA ASP A 89 -2.08 -3.71 18.40
C ASP A 89 -2.53 -2.25 18.36
N LYS A 90 -2.44 -1.63 17.17
CA LYS A 90 -2.83 -0.24 16.90
C LYS A 90 -4.06 -0.19 16.01
N GLU A 91 -4.90 0.82 16.24
CA GLU A 91 -6.02 1.17 15.38
C GLU A 91 -5.57 2.20 14.33
N TYR A 92 -6.30 2.31 13.20
CA TYR A 92 -5.98 3.27 12.14
C TYR A 92 -6.04 4.72 12.62
N SER A 93 -7.03 5.04 13.44
CA SER A 93 -7.30 6.38 14.03
C SER A 93 -6.22 6.89 14.99
N GLY A 94 -5.01 6.40 14.94
CA GLY A 94 -4.01 6.61 15.98
C GLY A 94 -2.78 7.43 15.60
N GLY A 95 -2.76 8.17 14.47
CA GLY A 95 -1.66 9.10 14.20
C GLY A 95 -0.81 8.81 12.95
N LEU A 96 -1.36 8.10 11.97
CA LEU A 96 -0.80 8.05 10.62
C LEU A 96 -1.36 9.21 9.81
N GLU A 97 -0.50 10.04 9.26
CA GLU A 97 -0.91 11.11 8.36
C GLU A 97 -1.24 10.52 6.99
N ILE A 98 -2.34 10.97 6.39
CA ILE A 98 -2.78 10.50 5.06
C ILE A 98 -1.71 10.79 3.99
N GLU A 99 -0.96 11.88 4.17
CA GLU A 99 0.14 12.27 3.31
C GLU A 99 1.25 11.20 3.27
N TRP A 100 1.51 10.53 4.39
CA TRP A 100 2.49 9.45 4.46
C TRP A 100 2.05 8.20 3.71
N ILE A 101 0.77 7.88 3.81
CA ILE A 101 0.17 6.78 3.05
C ILE A 101 0.19 7.11 1.56
N SER A 102 -0.21 8.35 1.19
CA SER A 102 -0.15 8.85 -0.18
C SER A 102 1.26 8.76 -0.76
N TYR A 103 2.27 9.14 -0.01
CA TYR A 103 3.67 9.05 -0.43
C TYR A 103 4.10 7.62 -0.72
N LEU A 104 3.80 6.68 0.18
CA LEU A 104 4.16 5.27 -0.01
C LEU A 104 3.41 4.62 -1.18
N VAL A 105 2.11 4.91 -1.32
CA VAL A 105 1.32 4.43 -2.46
C VAL A 105 1.86 5.01 -3.77
N GLY A 106 2.23 6.30 -3.80
CA GLY A 106 2.85 6.93 -4.97
C GLY A 106 4.16 6.26 -5.38
N LEU A 107 5.04 5.96 -4.42
CA LEU A 107 6.30 5.24 -4.69
C LEU A 107 6.08 3.80 -5.21
N LEU A 108 5.00 3.14 -4.77
CA LEU A 108 4.63 1.81 -5.26
C LEU A 108 4.04 1.89 -6.67
N GLU A 109 3.20 2.88 -6.95
CA GLU A 109 2.57 3.14 -8.26
C GLU A 109 3.62 3.46 -9.32
N ASP A 110 4.61 4.30 -8.96
CA ASP A 110 5.74 4.67 -9.82
C ASP A 110 6.82 3.58 -9.89
N GLU A 111 6.62 2.45 -9.21
CA GLU A 111 7.58 1.36 -9.08
C GLU A 111 8.96 1.77 -8.51
N GLU A 112 9.02 2.91 -7.81
CA GLU A 112 10.25 3.42 -7.18
C GLU A 112 10.66 2.67 -5.91
N ILE A 113 9.74 1.93 -5.28
CA ILE A 113 10.01 1.11 -4.10
C ILE A 113 9.43 -0.29 -4.29
N SER A 114 10.00 -1.29 -3.62
CA SER A 114 9.42 -2.63 -3.58
C SER A 114 8.39 -2.75 -2.46
N ASP A 115 7.40 -3.67 -2.62
CA ASP A 115 6.41 -3.97 -1.56
C ASP A 115 7.07 -4.25 -0.22
N ARG A 116 8.19 -5.00 -0.24
CA ARG A 116 8.95 -5.34 0.96
C ARG A 116 9.53 -4.09 1.66
N ASN A 117 10.05 -3.15 0.87
CA ASN A 117 10.63 -1.93 1.41
C ASN A 117 9.53 -0.98 1.88
N ALA A 118 8.41 -0.89 1.16
CA ALA A 118 7.23 -0.14 1.59
C ALA A 118 6.66 -0.68 2.91
N GLU A 119 6.54 -2.02 3.06
CA GLU A 119 6.15 -2.64 4.34
C GLU A 119 7.14 -2.32 5.46
N LYS A 120 8.45 -2.27 5.16
CA LYS A 120 9.49 -1.91 6.14
C LYS A 120 9.30 -0.47 6.64
N VAL A 121 9.16 0.49 5.72
CA VAL A 121 8.88 1.89 6.08
C VAL A 121 7.59 2.00 6.89
N LEU A 122 6.54 1.30 6.46
CA LEU A 122 5.25 1.30 7.14
C LEU A 122 5.35 0.79 8.58
N ARG A 123 6.17 -0.23 8.84
CA ARG A 123 6.43 -0.71 10.22
C ARG A 123 7.08 0.36 11.07
N GLU A 124 8.09 1.05 10.55
CA GLU A 124 8.80 2.08 11.29
C GLU A 124 7.88 3.26 11.63
N ILE A 125 7.11 3.79 10.68
CA ILE A 125 6.18 4.89 10.94
C ILE A 125 5.02 4.51 11.87
N VAL A 126 4.62 3.23 11.88
CA VAL A 126 3.61 2.74 12.82
C VAL A 126 4.19 2.57 14.22
N GLU A 127 5.43 2.12 14.37
CA GLU A 127 6.09 2.01 15.67
C GLU A 127 6.40 3.38 16.26
N GLU A 128 7.08 4.22 15.52
CA GLU A 128 7.47 5.58 15.89
C GLU A 128 7.13 6.55 14.75
N PRO A 129 6.13 7.44 14.92
CA PRO A 129 5.70 8.36 13.87
C PRO A 129 6.83 9.29 13.43
N GLN A 130 7.23 9.18 12.16
CA GLN A 130 8.24 10.01 11.51
C GLN A 130 7.94 10.07 9.99
N ASP A 131 8.53 11.04 9.30
CA ASP A 131 8.31 11.22 7.88
C ASP A 131 8.86 10.00 7.08
N PRO A 132 8.02 9.32 6.27
CA PRO A 132 8.46 8.19 5.46
C PRO A 132 9.52 8.56 4.42
N GLU A 133 9.56 9.80 3.94
CA GLU A 133 10.58 10.27 3.01
C GLU A 133 11.97 10.22 3.65
N ASP A 134 12.09 10.63 4.90
CA ASP A 134 13.35 10.56 5.64
C ASP A 134 13.84 9.11 5.77
N ILE A 135 12.94 8.17 6.10
CA ILE A 135 13.28 6.73 6.22
C ILE A 135 13.75 6.18 4.86
N VAL A 136 13.01 6.48 3.79
CA VAL A 136 13.33 6.01 2.44
C VAL A 136 14.70 6.50 1.98
N VAL A 137 15.02 7.76 2.27
CA VAL A 137 16.30 8.38 1.91
C VAL A 137 17.44 7.86 2.79
N GLU A 138 17.28 7.87 4.13
CA GLU A 138 18.33 7.46 5.06
C GLU A 138 18.72 5.99 4.92
N GLN A 139 17.75 5.14 4.61
CA GLN A 139 17.97 3.70 4.46
C GLN A 139 18.16 3.27 2.99
N ASP A 140 18.16 4.22 2.06
CA ASP A 140 18.38 3.99 0.64
C ASP A 140 17.46 2.86 0.08
N LEU A 141 16.14 3.02 0.32
CA LEU A 141 15.16 1.97 0.06
C LEU A 141 14.53 2.02 -1.34
N LYS A 142 14.83 3.06 -2.15
CA LYS A 142 14.36 3.11 -3.53
C LYS A 142 14.98 2.00 -4.37
N LYS A 143 14.26 1.57 -5.39
CA LYS A 143 14.82 0.65 -6.40
C LYS A 143 15.99 1.31 -7.14
N ALA A 144 16.93 0.51 -7.60
CA ALA A 144 18.02 1.00 -8.44
C ALA A 144 17.47 1.53 -9.76
N GLY A 145 17.97 2.68 -10.20
CA GLY A 145 17.65 3.20 -11.52
C GLY A 145 18.17 2.30 -12.65
N GLU A 146 17.63 2.47 -13.87
CA GLU A 146 18.05 1.65 -15.02
C GLU A 146 19.56 1.66 -15.25
N ASP A 147 20.20 2.83 -15.20
CA ASP A 147 21.66 2.97 -15.38
C ASP A 147 22.46 2.24 -14.28
N GLU A 148 21.91 2.18 -13.08
CA GLU A 148 22.53 1.51 -11.94
C GLU A 148 22.37 -0.02 -12.05
N VAL A 149 21.20 -0.47 -12.52
CA VAL A 149 20.94 -1.88 -12.81
C VAL A 149 21.89 -2.38 -13.92
N ASP A 150 22.09 -1.59 -14.98
CA ASP A 150 23.00 -1.92 -16.08
C ASP A 150 24.45 -2.08 -15.57
N GLN A 151 24.91 -1.20 -14.68
CA GLN A 151 26.24 -1.35 -14.05
C GLN A 151 26.36 -2.63 -13.21
N PHE A 152 25.30 -3.00 -12.46
CA PHE A 152 25.31 -4.25 -11.70
C PHE A 152 25.30 -5.48 -12.62
N ILE A 153 24.65 -5.39 -13.79
CA ILE A 153 24.63 -6.46 -14.79
C ILE A 153 26.00 -6.61 -15.42
N GLU A 154 26.63 -5.53 -15.91
CA GLU A 154 27.98 -5.53 -16.44
C GLU A 154 28.96 -6.13 -15.42
N GLN A 155 28.91 -5.68 -14.18
CA GLN A 155 29.77 -6.21 -13.12
C GLN A 155 29.51 -7.70 -12.86
N ALA A 156 28.25 -8.13 -12.81
CA ALA A 156 27.92 -9.54 -12.58
C ALA A 156 28.42 -10.44 -13.70
N ILE A 157 28.38 -9.99 -14.95
CA ILE A 157 28.90 -10.68 -16.13
C ILE A 157 30.43 -10.74 -16.10
N ASP A 158 31.10 -9.62 -15.85
CA ASP A 158 32.57 -9.52 -15.80
C ASP A 158 33.16 -10.36 -14.68
N ASP A 159 32.53 -10.39 -13.51
CA ASP A 159 33.03 -11.15 -12.35
C ASP A 159 32.75 -12.66 -12.46
N ASN A 160 31.88 -13.11 -13.41
CA ASN A 160 31.49 -14.51 -13.52
C ASN A 160 31.61 -15.08 -14.97
N PRO A 161 32.79 -15.07 -15.58
CA PRO A 161 33.01 -15.55 -16.96
C PRO A 161 32.61 -17.02 -17.16
N ASP A 162 32.74 -17.86 -16.12
CA ASP A 162 32.36 -19.27 -16.18
C ASP A 162 30.84 -19.43 -16.40
N ALA A 163 30.04 -18.59 -15.78
CA ALA A 163 28.59 -18.60 -15.97
C ALA A 163 28.16 -18.13 -17.38
N VAL A 164 28.92 -17.18 -17.95
CA VAL A 164 28.75 -16.75 -19.35
C VAL A 164 29.05 -17.89 -20.32
N ASP A 165 30.16 -18.61 -20.07
CA ASP A 165 30.54 -19.78 -20.88
C ASP A 165 29.51 -20.92 -20.77
N ASP A 166 28.95 -21.14 -19.58
CA ASP A 166 27.86 -22.12 -19.36
C ASP A 166 26.61 -21.73 -20.14
N TYR A 167 26.20 -20.45 -20.12
CA TYR A 167 25.08 -19.95 -20.91
C TYR A 167 25.30 -20.15 -22.41
N ASN A 168 26.48 -19.79 -22.92
CA ASN A 168 26.87 -19.97 -24.32
C ASN A 168 26.92 -21.46 -24.72
N SER A 169 27.12 -22.36 -23.77
CA SER A 169 27.07 -23.81 -23.95
C SER A 169 25.66 -24.40 -23.90
N GLY A 170 24.63 -23.56 -23.61
CA GLY A 170 23.22 -23.92 -23.60
C GLY A 170 22.64 -24.19 -22.20
N ASP A 171 23.34 -23.84 -21.13
CA ASP A 171 22.79 -23.92 -19.77
C ASP A 171 22.01 -22.64 -19.40
N GLU A 172 20.69 -22.69 -19.60
CA GLU A 172 19.79 -21.59 -19.21
C GLU A 172 19.80 -21.32 -17.68
N GLY A 173 20.29 -22.26 -16.87
CA GLY A 173 20.43 -22.10 -15.42
C GLY A 173 21.44 -21.03 -15.05
N ALA A 174 22.43 -20.78 -15.89
CA ALA A 174 23.47 -19.77 -15.70
C ALA A 174 22.89 -18.34 -15.58
N VAL A 175 21.82 -18.03 -16.34
CA VAL A 175 21.12 -16.73 -16.22
C VAL A 175 20.56 -16.52 -14.81
N ASN A 176 19.96 -17.55 -14.21
CA ASN A 176 19.43 -17.42 -12.86
C ASN A 176 20.52 -17.18 -11.82
N PHE A 177 21.71 -17.75 -12.05
CA PHE A 177 22.88 -17.48 -11.20
C PHE A 177 23.33 -16.02 -11.35
N LEU A 178 23.44 -15.49 -12.58
CA LEU A 178 23.79 -14.09 -12.83
C LEU A 178 22.77 -13.12 -12.23
N VAL A 179 21.47 -13.40 -12.37
CA VAL A 179 20.41 -12.64 -11.69
C VAL A 179 20.65 -12.63 -10.18
N GLY A 180 20.99 -13.76 -9.58
CA GLY A 180 21.35 -13.85 -8.16
C GLY A 180 22.54 -12.96 -7.80
N GLN A 181 23.57 -12.83 -8.66
CA GLN A 181 24.69 -11.93 -8.45
C GLN A 181 24.25 -10.44 -8.53
N VAL A 182 23.45 -10.08 -9.53
CA VAL A 182 22.87 -8.72 -9.65
C VAL A 182 22.05 -8.37 -8.40
N MET A 183 21.22 -9.30 -7.93
CA MET A 183 20.45 -9.08 -6.69
C MET A 183 21.32 -8.91 -5.45
N ASN A 184 22.46 -9.60 -5.38
CA ASN A 184 23.43 -9.41 -4.30
C ASN A 184 24.14 -8.06 -4.41
N LEU A 185 24.63 -7.67 -5.59
CA LEU A 185 25.31 -6.40 -5.84
C LEU A 185 24.38 -5.20 -5.57
N SER A 186 23.13 -5.29 -6.05
CA SER A 186 22.12 -4.26 -5.83
C SER A 186 21.52 -4.27 -4.42
N GLN A 187 21.89 -5.21 -3.56
CA GLN A 187 21.29 -5.42 -2.23
C GLN A 187 19.74 -5.61 -2.29
N GLY A 188 19.24 -6.18 -3.40
CA GLY A 188 17.84 -6.39 -3.63
C GLY A 188 17.07 -5.17 -4.18
N LYS A 189 17.77 -4.13 -4.62
CA LYS A 189 17.16 -2.94 -5.25
C LYS A 189 16.80 -3.15 -6.71
N ALA A 190 17.50 -4.05 -7.43
CA ALA A 190 17.16 -4.41 -8.80
C ALA A 190 15.89 -5.26 -8.83
N ASP A 191 15.10 -5.11 -9.89
CA ASP A 191 13.99 -6.03 -10.16
C ASP A 191 14.52 -7.30 -10.82
N PRO A 192 14.24 -8.50 -10.26
CA PRO A 192 14.79 -9.75 -10.78
C PRO A 192 14.36 -10.05 -12.23
N LYS A 193 13.16 -9.62 -12.62
CA LYS A 193 12.62 -9.86 -13.96
C LYS A 193 13.34 -8.97 -14.98
N THR A 194 13.45 -7.68 -14.67
CA THR A 194 14.17 -6.71 -15.49
C THR A 194 15.65 -7.09 -15.61
N ALA A 195 16.29 -7.48 -14.49
CA ALA A 195 17.67 -7.95 -14.51
C ALA A 195 17.84 -9.18 -15.42
N ARG A 196 16.91 -10.14 -15.39
CA ARG A 196 16.94 -11.32 -16.25
C ARG A 196 16.82 -10.96 -17.73
N GLU A 197 15.87 -10.09 -18.07
CA GLU A 197 15.64 -9.67 -19.46
C GLU A 197 16.89 -8.97 -20.03
N LYS A 198 17.47 -8.04 -19.27
CA LYS A 198 18.69 -7.32 -19.67
C LYS A 198 19.93 -8.19 -19.73
N ILE A 199 20.11 -9.15 -18.80
CA ILE A 199 21.24 -10.13 -18.89
C ILE A 199 21.14 -10.95 -20.16
N ILE A 200 19.96 -11.41 -20.54
CA ILE A 200 19.78 -12.18 -21.78
C ILE A 200 20.12 -11.31 -23.01
N GLU A 201 19.65 -10.05 -23.02
CA GLU A 201 19.95 -9.10 -24.10
C GLU A 201 21.45 -8.81 -24.23
N GLU A 202 22.19 -8.74 -23.12
CA GLU A 202 23.63 -8.49 -23.10
C GLU A 202 24.47 -9.71 -23.52
N LEU A 203 23.92 -10.92 -23.34
CA LEU A 203 24.60 -12.18 -23.70
C LEU A 203 24.29 -12.68 -25.13
N GLU A 204 23.30 -12.12 -25.82
CA GLU A 204 22.94 -12.44 -27.22
C GLU A 204 23.80 -11.64 -28.23
#